data_47c316755d153582531dac6510ac1e67
#
_entry.id   47c316755d153582531dac6510ac1e67
#
_cell.length_a   1.000
_cell.length_b   1.000
_cell.length_c   1.000
_cell.angle_alpha   90.00
_cell.angle_beta   90.00
_cell.angle_gamma   90.00
#
_symmetry.space_group_name_H-M   'P 1'
#
loop_
_entity.id
_entity.type
_entity.pdbx_description
1 polymer ?
#
loop_
_entity_poly.entity_id
_entity_poly.type
_entity_poly.pdbx_seq_one_letter_code
_entity_poly.pdbx_strand_id
1 'polypeptide(L)'
;FDMQQVEVLMGVQTSLFGASASAGLINFKTQDPTDKKEGYVLSQFGSYNTYTNGLVYNLPLDNGWKLRLVGHSNVSDGYKDNIASGIDYASANRDETSFRAKLLKDENNLTQKYTIISSDFDNGYDNWAPDNNTDNITYSDNPGKDSQKSQIFIADYTYDVGEGFIDLNIGMSNNETLHSYDSDWGNYDFWLDYE
;
A
#
# COMPACT_ATOMS: atom_id res chain seq x y z
N PHE A 1 -4.01 -3.47 5.18
CA PHE A 1 -5.27 -4.12 5.47
C PHE A 1 -5.07 -5.64 5.51
N ASP A 2 -5.82 -6.36 6.41
CA ASP A 2 -5.75 -7.81 6.59
C ASP A 2 -4.32 -8.32 6.90
N MET A 3 -3.68 -7.69 7.89
CA MET A 3 -2.34 -8.06 8.34
C MET A 3 -2.41 -9.12 9.44
N GLN A 4 -1.49 -10.07 9.39
CA GLN A 4 -1.26 -11.02 10.48
C GLN A 4 -0.30 -10.43 11.51
N GLN A 5 0.77 -9.81 11.01
CA GLN A 5 1.87 -9.32 11.84
C GLN A 5 2.63 -8.21 11.13
N VAL A 6 3.13 -7.27 11.91
CA VAL A 6 4.12 -6.28 11.48
C VAL A 6 5.33 -6.43 12.38
N GLU A 7 6.49 -6.68 11.79
CA GLU A 7 7.76 -6.85 12.49
C GLU A 7 8.67 -5.68 12.17
N VAL A 8 9.27 -5.11 13.19
CA VAL A 8 10.28 -4.06 13.05
C VAL A 8 11.61 -4.61 13.56
N LEU A 9 12.52 -4.84 12.65
CA LEU A 9 13.88 -5.31 12.93
C LEU A 9 14.84 -4.14 12.86
N MET A 10 15.37 -3.73 14.01
CA MET A 10 16.28 -2.60 14.12
C MET A 10 17.72 -3.06 13.90
N GLY A 11 18.53 -2.18 13.30
CA GLY A 11 19.93 -2.45 13.01
C GLY A 11 20.17 -3.19 11.69
N VAL A 12 21.39 -3.58 11.44
CA VAL A 12 21.81 -4.17 10.16
C VAL A 12 21.24 -5.57 9.97
N GLN A 13 20.43 -5.75 8.92
CA GLN A 13 19.80 -7.02 8.55
C GLN A 13 20.28 -7.55 7.18
N THR A 14 21.43 -7.08 6.70
CA THR A 14 21.92 -7.37 5.33
C THR A 14 22.23 -8.83 5.05
N SER A 15 22.52 -9.61 6.08
CA SER A 15 22.85 -11.04 5.94
C SER A 15 21.64 -11.90 5.52
N LEU A 16 20.43 -11.50 5.91
CA LEU A 16 19.20 -12.25 5.62
C LEU A 16 18.34 -11.58 4.54
N PHE A 17 18.34 -10.24 4.48
CA PHE A 17 17.40 -9.46 3.66
C PHE A 17 18.08 -8.62 2.58
N GLY A 18 19.38 -8.79 2.36
CA GLY A 18 20.14 -8.14 1.30
C GLY A 18 20.66 -6.74 1.64
N ALA A 19 21.41 -6.15 0.73
CA ALA A 19 22.18 -4.92 0.96
C ALA A 19 21.31 -3.68 1.32
N SER A 20 20.04 -3.67 0.97
CA SER A 20 19.13 -2.54 1.25
C SER A 20 18.71 -2.45 2.72
N ALA A 21 18.92 -3.48 3.53
CA ALA A 21 18.53 -3.53 4.95
C ALA A 21 19.65 -3.07 5.90
N SER A 22 20.36 -1.98 5.57
CA SER A 22 21.51 -1.48 6.34
C SER A 22 21.10 -0.76 7.64
N ALA A 23 19.94 -0.14 7.70
CA ALA A 23 19.45 0.58 8.89
C ALA A 23 18.39 -0.20 9.68
N GLY A 24 17.72 -1.14 9.05
CA GLY A 24 16.64 -1.95 9.61
C GLY A 24 15.69 -2.45 8.55
N LEU A 25 14.64 -3.15 9.00
CA LEU A 25 13.61 -3.72 8.14
C LEU A 25 12.25 -3.62 8.83
N ILE A 26 11.23 -3.29 8.05
CA ILE A 26 9.83 -3.45 8.44
C ILE A 26 9.25 -4.57 7.58
N ASN A 27 8.83 -5.66 8.22
CA ASN A 27 8.24 -6.80 7.54
C ASN A 27 6.73 -6.85 7.79
N PHE A 28 5.95 -6.84 6.72
CA PHE A 28 4.49 -6.94 6.74
C PHE A 28 4.07 -8.36 6.34
N LYS A 29 3.60 -9.12 7.31
CA LYS A 29 3.02 -10.44 7.05
C LYS A 29 1.49 -10.34 6.99
N THR A 30 0.94 -10.67 5.85
CA THR A 30 -0.52 -10.68 5.66
C THR A 30 -1.11 -12.04 6.04
N GLN A 31 -2.40 -12.06 6.43
CA GLN A 31 -3.10 -13.30 6.79
C GLN A 31 -3.04 -14.32 5.66
N ASP A 32 -2.83 -15.58 6.04
CA ASP A 32 -2.92 -16.71 5.13
C ASP A 32 -4.36 -17.28 5.06
N PRO A 33 -4.72 -17.99 3.99
CA PRO A 33 -6.00 -18.70 3.91
C PRO A 33 -6.17 -19.72 5.03
N THR A 34 -7.40 -19.88 5.55
CA THR A 34 -7.77 -20.81 6.63
C THR A 34 -8.73 -21.88 6.14
N ASP A 35 -8.95 -22.93 6.95
CA ASP A 35 -9.92 -24.01 6.67
C ASP A 35 -11.38 -23.58 6.92
N LYS A 36 -11.62 -22.31 7.29
CA LYS A 36 -12.96 -21.82 7.61
C LYS A 36 -13.50 -20.95 6.49
N LYS A 37 -14.79 -21.11 6.18
CA LYS A 37 -15.51 -20.15 5.36
C LYS A 37 -15.87 -18.96 6.23
N GLU A 38 -15.13 -17.87 6.08
CA GLU A 38 -15.27 -16.68 6.91
C GLU A 38 -14.93 -15.41 6.10
N GLY A 39 -15.34 -14.28 6.60
CA GLY A 39 -15.02 -12.99 6.01
C GLY A 39 -15.55 -11.84 6.83
N TYR A 40 -15.13 -10.65 6.47
CA TYR A 40 -15.64 -9.43 7.07
C TYR A 40 -15.59 -8.27 6.09
N VAL A 41 -16.41 -7.27 6.38
CA VAL A 41 -16.44 -6.00 5.68
C VAL A 41 -16.07 -4.93 6.68
N LEU A 42 -15.20 -4.01 6.27
CA LEU A 42 -14.88 -2.78 6.97
C LEU A 42 -15.44 -1.62 6.15
N SER A 43 -16.11 -0.67 6.82
CA SER A 43 -16.49 0.60 6.21
C SER A 43 -16.28 1.70 7.24
N GLN A 44 -15.49 2.70 6.90
CA GLN A 44 -15.15 3.83 7.74
C GLN A 44 -15.44 5.13 7.01
N PHE A 45 -15.98 6.09 7.75
CA PHE A 45 -16.29 7.43 7.26
C PHE A 45 -15.53 8.43 8.16
N GLY A 46 -14.91 9.39 7.53
CA GLY A 46 -14.09 10.39 8.23
C GLY A 46 -14.31 11.79 7.69
N SER A 47 -13.60 12.74 8.28
CA SER A 47 -13.52 14.12 7.80
C SER A 47 -12.94 14.17 6.39
N TYR A 48 -13.14 15.27 5.69
CA TYR A 48 -12.64 15.49 4.31
C TYR A 48 -13.16 14.44 3.32
N ASN A 49 -14.44 14.08 3.44
CA ASN A 49 -15.08 13.05 2.63
C ASN A 49 -14.27 11.75 2.56
N THR A 50 -13.65 11.37 3.67
CA THR A 50 -12.87 10.14 3.72
C THR A 50 -13.79 8.93 3.79
N TYR A 51 -13.61 8.01 2.82
CA TYR A 51 -14.30 6.73 2.74
C TYR A 51 -13.26 5.61 2.62
N THR A 52 -13.18 4.78 3.65
CA THR A 52 -12.32 3.59 3.62
C THR A 52 -13.20 2.35 3.63
N ASN A 53 -13.04 1.49 2.64
CA ASN A 53 -13.76 0.24 2.55
C ASN A 53 -12.79 -0.94 2.43
N GLY A 54 -13.13 -2.03 3.09
CA GLY A 54 -12.37 -3.26 3.05
C GLY A 54 -13.29 -4.47 3.00
N LEU A 55 -12.91 -5.47 2.21
CA LEU A 55 -13.57 -6.76 2.13
C LEU A 55 -12.53 -7.86 2.28
N VAL A 56 -12.81 -8.81 3.16
CA VAL A 56 -12.05 -10.05 3.27
C VAL A 56 -12.99 -11.22 3.13
N TYR A 57 -12.61 -12.19 2.31
CA TYR A 57 -13.34 -13.42 2.14
C TYR A 57 -12.39 -14.61 2.08
N ASN A 58 -12.58 -15.57 2.97
CA ASN A 58 -11.82 -16.80 3.06
C ASN A 58 -12.70 -17.98 2.68
N LEU A 59 -12.23 -18.82 1.79
CA LEU A 59 -12.97 -19.94 1.23
C LEU A 59 -12.09 -21.20 1.18
N PRO A 60 -12.39 -22.23 1.98
CA PRO A 60 -11.84 -23.56 1.72
C PRO A 60 -12.44 -24.12 0.41
N LEU A 61 -11.56 -24.64 -0.43
CA LEU A 61 -11.88 -25.25 -1.72
C LEU A 61 -11.74 -26.78 -1.64
N ASP A 62 -12.11 -27.45 -2.72
CA ASP A 62 -11.92 -28.89 -2.84
C ASP A 62 -10.43 -29.27 -2.90
N ASN A 63 -10.14 -30.54 -2.56
CA ASN A 63 -8.79 -31.10 -2.61
C ASN A 63 -7.74 -30.38 -1.74
N GLY A 64 -8.16 -29.80 -0.61
CA GLY A 64 -7.27 -29.15 0.38
C GLY A 64 -6.77 -27.78 0.00
N TRP A 65 -7.23 -27.19 -1.10
CA TRP A 65 -6.95 -25.81 -1.43
C TRP A 65 -7.74 -24.84 -0.55
N LYS A 66 -7.16 -23.71 -0.26
CA LYS A 66 -7.74 -22.62 0.54
C LYS A 66 -7.49 -21.30 -0.20
N LEU A 67 -8.52 -20.49 -0.33
CA LEU A 67 -8.46 -19.19 -1.02
C LEU A 67 -8.79 -18.08 -0.04
N ARG A 68 -8.02 -17.00 -0.06
CA ARG A 68 -8.31 -15.76 0.65
C ARG A 68 -8.25 -14.57 -0.31
N LEU A 69 -9.35 -13.85 -0.39
CA LEU A 69 -9.52 -12.67 -1.22
C LEU A 69 -9.63 -11.44 -0.32
N VAL A 70 -8.93 -10.39 -0.67
CA VAL A 70 -8.90 -9.12 0.05
C VAL A 70 -9.01 -7.98 -0.94
N GLY A 71 -9.99 -7.12 -0.74
CA GLY A 71 -10.13 -5.84 -1.46
C GLY A 71 -10.10 -4.70 -0.46
N HIS A 72 -9.48 -3.60 -0.83
CA HIS A 72 -9.43 -2.39 0.00
C HIS A 72 -9.44 -1.15 -0.88
N SER A 73 -10.19 -0.13 -0.48
CA SER A 73 -10.13 1.19 -1.09
C SER A 73 -10.13 2.28 -0.01
N ASN A 74 -9.45 3.38 -0.30
CA ASN A 74 -9.38 4.54 0.58
C ASN A 74 -9.42 5.80 -0.29
N VAL A 75 -10.50 6.55 -0.19
CA VAL A 75 -10.73 7.80 -0.94
C VAL A 75 -10.89 8.93 0.05
N SER A 76 -10.26 10.07 -0.21
CA SER A 76 -10.38 11.28 0.59
C SER A 76 -10.11 12.51 -0.27
N ASP A 77 -10.87 13.58 -0.06
CA ASP A 77 -10.62 14.86 -0.74
C ASP A 77 -9.31 15.52 -0.26
N GLY A 78 -8.75 15.08 0.88
CA GLY A 78 -7.57 15.70 1.49
C GLY A 78 -7.93 16.77 2.51
N TYR A 79 -6.96 17.11 3.32
CA TYR A 79 -7.14 18.05 4.44
C TYR A 79 -6.54 19.44 4.18
N LYS A 80 -5.93 19.64 3.03
CA LYS A 80 -5.31 20.88 2.62
C LYS A 80 -6.10 21.50 1.48
N ASP A 81 -6.50 22.76 1.63
CA ASP A 81 -7.16 23.54 0.60
C ASP A 81 -6.12 24.27 -0.25
N ASN A 82 -6.10 24.02 -1.55
CA ASN A 82 -5.27 24.80 -2.46
C ASN A 82 -6.06 26.01 -2.93
N ILE A 83 -5.57 27.19 -2.61
CA ILE A 83 -6.22 28.47 -2.96
C ILE A 83 -5.60 29.17 -4.17
N ALA A 84 -4.70 28.51 -4.89
CA ALA A 84 -4.14 29.06 -6.13
C ALA A 84 -5.25 29.32 -7.16
N SER A 85 -5.19 30.46 -7.83
CA SER A 85 -6.24 30.85 -8.78
C SER A 85 -6.37 29.87 -9.94
N GLY A 86 -7.59 29.39 -10.19
CA GLY A 86 -7.89 28.44 -11.28
C GLY A 86 -7.58 26.99 -10.96
N ILE A 87 -7.16 26.69 -9.74
CA ILE A 87 -6.94 25.33 -9.26
C ILE A 87 -8.09 24.96 -8.31
N ASP A 88 -8.92 24.04 -8.74
CA ASP A 88 -9.98 23.43 -7.93
C ASP A 88 -9.52 22.04 -7.49
N TYR A 89 -8.55 22.01 -6.56
CA TYR A 89 -7.86 20.80 -6.17
C TYR A 89 -7.35 20.89 -4.73
N ALA A 90 -7.77 19.98 -3.89
CA ALA A 90 -7.23 19.84 -2.54
C ALA A 90 -5.91 19.06 -2.58
N SER A 91 -4.88 19.60 -1.97
CA SER A 91 -3.63 18.85 -1.75
C SER A 91 -3.87 17.75 -0.72
N ALA A 92 -3.08 16.67 -0.75
CA ALA A 92 -3.24 15.49 0.11
C ALA A 92 -4.50 14.64 -0.13
N ASN A 93 -5.16 14.80 -1.28
CA ASN A 93 -6.22 13.89 -1.66
C ASN A 93 -5.66 12.46 -1.85
N ARG A 94 -6.53 11.48 -1.65
CA ARG A 94 -6.21 10.05 -1.81
C ARG A 94 -7.24 9.38 -2.68
N ASP A 95 -6.76 8.54 -3.57
CA ASP A 95 -7.54 7.56 -4.31
C ASP A 95 -6.70 6.28 -4.40
N GLU A 96 -6.95 5.38 -3.48
CA GLU A 96 -6.16 4.19 -3.28
C GLU A 96 -7.05 2.95 -3.39
N THR A 97 -6.69 2.04 -4.28
CA THR A 97 -7.36 0.75 -4.40
C THR A 97 -6.33 -0.37 -4.40
N SER A 98 -6.61 -1.43 -3.67
CA SER A 98 -5.77 -2.62 -3.67
C SER A 98 -6.58 -3.91 -3.62
N PHE A 99 -6.03 -4.92 -4.25
CA PHE A 99 -6.55 -6.28 -4.27
C PHE A 99 -5.45 -7.27 -3.96
N ARG A 100 -5.77 -8.30 -3.16
CA ARG A 100 -4.88 -9.42 -2.89
C ARG A 100 -5.64 -10.73 -2.94
N ALA A 101 -5.09 -11.71 -3.63
CA ALA A 101 -5.54 -13.09 -3.60
C ALA A 101 -4.41 -13.99 -3.13
N LYS A 102 -4.70 -14.88 -2.19
CA LYS A 102 -3.81 -15.95 -1.76
C LYS A 102 -4.46 -17.29 -1.96
N LEU A 103 -3.75 -18.23 -2.56
CA LEU A 103 -4.13 -19.62 -2.71
C LEU A 103 -3.10 -20.47 -1.96
N LEU A 104 -3.56 -21.31 -1.05
CA LEU A 104 -2.72 -22.16 -0.21
C LEU A 104 -3.17 -23.60 -0.33
N LYS A 105 -2.23 -24.51 -0.49
CA LYS A 105 -2.42 -25.95 -0.29
C LYS A 105 -1.32 -26.47 0.60
N ASP A 106 -1.74 -27.27 1.57
CA ASP A 106 -0.88 -27.94 2.53
C ASP A 106 -1.21 -29.43 2.47
N GLU A 107 -0.35 -30.22 1.84
CA GLU A 107 -0.58 -31.62 1.61
C GLU A 107 0.68 -32.45 1.76
N ASN A 108 0.64 -33.47 2.61
CA ASN A 108 1.78 -34.30 2.97
C ASN A 108 2.96 -33.46 3.45
N ASN A 109 4.09 -33.50 2.73
CA ASN A 109 5.30 -32.80 3.04
C ASN A 109 5.48 -31.48 2.24
N LEU A 110 4.48 -31.07 1.45
CA LEU A 110 4.58 -29.91 0.56
C LEU A 110 3.53 -28.87 0.88
N THR A 111 3.97 -27.68 1.26
CA THR A 111 3.15 -26.47 1.31
C THR A 111 3.37 -25.64 0.06
N GLN A 112 2.29 -25.28 -0.61
CA GLN A 112 2.28 -24.44 -1.81
C GLN A 112 1.46 -23.18 -1.54
N LYS A 113 2.04 -22.02 -1.75
CA LYS A 113 1.33 -20.75 -1.57
C LYS A 113 1.56 -19.83 -2.77
N TYR A 114 0.49 -19.34 -3.33
CA TYR A 114 0.50 -18.37 -4.42
C TYR A 114 -0.15 -17.08 -3.96
N THR A 115 0.50 -15.96 -4.22
CA THR A 115 0.01 -14.64 -3.85
C THR A 115 0.01 -13.74 -5.08
N ILE A 116 -1.13 -13.09 -5.32
CA ILE A 116 -1.26 -12.02 -6.31
C ILE A 116 -1.65 -10.75 -5.56
N ILE A 117 -0.97 -9.66 -5.87
CA ILE A 117 -1.29 -8.33 -5.35
C ILE A 117 -1.41 -7.38 -6.55
N SER A 118 -2.45 -6.58 -6.56
CA SER A 118 -2.61 -5.46 -7.49
C SER A 118 -2.99 -4.22 -6.70
N SER A 119 -2.31 -3.10 -6.93
CA SER A 119 -2.63 -1.82 -6.33
C SER A 119 -2.59 -0.71 -7.36
N ASP A 120 -3.49 0.26 -7.21
CA ASP A 120 -3.55 1.50 -7.97
C ASP A 120 -3.77 2.63 -6.97
N PHE A 121 -2.77 3.49 -6.82
CA PHE A 121 -2.77 4.64 -5.93
C PHE A 121 -2.58 5.89 -6.79
N ASP A 122 -3.51 6.83 -6.73
CA ASP A 122 -3.47 8.12 -7.41
C ASP A 122 -3.70 9.24 -6.38
N ASN A 123 -2.63 9.59 -5.66
CA ASN A 123 -2.66 10.55 -4.58
C ASN A 123 -2.14 11.91 -5.05
N GLY A 124 -2.65 12.97 -4.44
CA GLY A 124 -2.07 14.30 -4.55
C GLY A 124 -0.81 14.45 -3.71
N TYR A 125 -0.05 15.47 -4.03
CA TYR A 125 1.14 15.90 -3.30
C TYR A 125 1.04 17.39 -2.96
N ASP A 126 2.14 18.04 -2.60
CA ASP A 126 2.21 19.48 -2.27
C ASP A 126 1.44 19.89 -1.01
N ASN A 127 1.76 19.22 0.09
CA ASN A 127 1.17 19.51 1.40
C ASN A 127 1.88 20.62 2.17
N TRP A 128 2.92 21.21 1.61
CA TRP A 128 3.70 22.27 2.23
C TRP A 128 3.26 23.65 1.69
N ALA A 129 3.37 24.67 2.50
CA ALA A 129 3.12 26.05 2.14
C ALA A 129 4.31 26.90 2.56
N PRO A 130 4.80 27.84 1.71
CA PRO A 130 6.00 28.61 1.99
C PRO A 130 5.89 29.53 3.23
N ASP A 131 4.70 29.99 3.56
CA ASP A 131 4.40 30.79 4.75
C ASP A 131 4.28 29.98 6.05
N ASN A 132 4.37 28.65 5.94
CA ASN A 132 4.24 27.71 7.06
C ASN A 132 2.98 27.96 7.92
N ASN A 133 1.86 28.29 7.26
CA ASN A 133 0.59 28.55 7.94
C ASN A 133 0.03 27.31 8.67
N THR A 134 -0.88 27.57 9.61
CA THR A 134 -1.59 26.53 10.37
C THR A 134 -3.03 26.32 9.89
N ASP A 135 -3.44 27.01 8.83
CA ASP A 135 -4.82 27.05 8.35
C ASP A 135 -5.14 25.92 7.35
N ASN A 136 -4.17 25.03 7.11
CA ASN A 136 -4.25 23.96 6.12
C ASN A 136 -4.43 24.46 4.68
N ILE A 137 -3.79 25.56 4.34
CA ILE A 137 -3.84 26.19 3.03
C ILE A 137 -2.54 25.90 2.27
N THR A 138 -2.64 25.66 0.98
CA THR A 138 -1.52 25.59 0.02
C THR A 138 -1.74 26.56 -1.14
N TYR A 139 -0.68 26.85 -1.89
CA TYR A 139 -0.68 27.88 -2.94
C TYR A 139 -0.17 27.35 -4.28
N SER A 140 0.03 26.04 -4.42
CA SER A 140 0.63 25.43 -5.61
C SER A 140 -0.20 25.73 -6.85
N ASP A 141 0.41 26.32 -7.86
CA ASP A 141 -0.22 26.56 -9.15
C ASP A 141 0.02 25.42 -10.16
N ASN A 142 0.89 24.47 -9.79
CA ASN A 142 1.18 23.26 -10.55
C ASN A 142 1.18 22.02 -9.63
N PRO A 143 -0.01 21.62 -9.12
CA PRO A 143 -0.13 20.57 -8.11
C PRO A 143 0.54 19.26 -8.52
N GLY A 144 1.32 18.72 -7.61
CA GLY A 144 2.03 17.47 -7.80
C GLY A 144 1.19 16.22 -7.62
N LYS A 145 1.77 15.09 -7.98
CA LYS A 145 1.18 13.75 -7.86
C LYS A 145 2.11 12.81 -7.13
N ASP A 146 1.50 11.88 -6.41
CA ASP A 146 2.16 10.68 -5.87
C ASP A 146 1.33 9.47 -6.25
N SER A 147 1.62 8.88 -7.41
CA SER A 147 0.87 7.75 -7.93
C SER A 147 1.74 6.51 -8.10
N GLN A 148 1.15 5.37 -7.84
CA GLN A 148 1.82 4.08 -7.97
C GLN A 148 0.84 3.00 -8.45
N LYS A 149 1.22 2.29 -9.51
CA LYS A 149 0.57 1.07 -9.95
C LYS A 149 1.50 -0.10 -9.75
N SER A 150 1.04 -1.12 -9.04
CA SER A 150 1.85 -2.30 -8.74
C SER A 150 1.09 -3.57 -9.06
N GLN A 151 1.81 -4.52 -9.66
CA GLN A 151 1.34 -5.88 -9.87
C GLN A 151 2.44 -6.83 -9.38
N ILE A 152 2.10 -7.71 -8.45
CA ILE A 152 3.04 -8.63 -7.82
C ILE A 152 2.47 -10.04 -7.87
N PHE A 153 3.30 -10.99 -8.26
CA PHE A 153 3.05 -12.41 -8.15
C PHE A 153 4.16 -13.06 -7.32
N ILE A 154 3.77 -13.90 -6.35
CA ILE A 154 4.71 -14.66 -5.51
C ILE A 154 4.24 -16.11 -5.49
N ALA A 155 5.17 -17.04 -5.66
CA ALA A 155 4.97 -18.47 -5.44
C ALA A 155 5.99 -18.98 -4.41
N ASP A 156 5.48 -19.50 -3.32
CA ASP A 156 6.26 -20.07 -2.22
C ASP A 156 6.00 -21.57 -2.15
N TYR A 157 7.06 -22.35 -2.07
CA TYR A 157 7.04 -23.80 -1.86
C TYR A 157 7.91 -24.14 -0.67
N THR A 158 7.34 -24.83 0.31
CA THR A 158 8.09 -25.38 1.45
C THR A 158 7.93 -26.90 1.44
N TYR A 159 9.04 -27.63 1.34
CA TYR A 159 9.08 -29.07 1.37
C TYR A 159 9.77 -29.57 2.65
N ASP A 160 9.02 -30.34 3.45
CA ASP A 160 9.54 -30.96 4.66
C ASP A 160 10.33 -32.24 4.32
N VAL A 161 11.62 -32.28 4.64
CA VAL A 161 12.49 -33.43 4.44
C VAL A 161 12.69 -34.25 5.72
N GLY A 162 11.91 -33.97 6.78
CA GLY A 162 11.92 -34.67 8.06
C GLY A 162 12.93 -34.07 9.08
N GLU A 163 14.14 -33.80 8.69
CA GLU A 163 15.15 -33.16 9.56
C GLU A 163 15.30 -31.64 9.25
N GLY A 164 14.50 -31.08 8.34
CA GLY A 164 14.55 -29.68 7.95
C GLY A 164 13.56 -29.37 6.83
N PHE A 165 13.69 -28.18 6.24
CA PHE A 165 12.83 -27.71 5.17
C PHE A 165 13.66 -27.22 3.98
N ILE A 166 13.10 -27.40 2.79
CA ILE A 166 13.59 -26.78 1.55
C ILE A 166 12.57 -25.74 1.15
N ASP A 167 12.97 -24.47 1.11
CA ASP A 167 12.12 -23.37 0.69
C ASP A 167 12.53 -22.85 -0.70
N LEU A 168 11.55 -22.73 -1.59
CA LEU A 168 11.70 -22.09 -2.89
C LEU A 168 10.71 -20.94 -2.99
N ASN A 169 11.23 -19.73 -3.19
CA ASN A 169 10.46 -18.52 -3.36
C ASN A 169 10.70 -17.94 -4.75
N ILE A 170 9.65 -17.69 -5.49
CA ILE A 170 9.68 -17.08 -6.82
C ILE A 170 8.81 -15.83 -6.77
N GLY A 171 9.37 -14.67 -7.11
CA GLY A 171 8.66 -13.41 -7.13
C GLY A 171 8.82 -12.68 -8.46
N MET A 172 7.74 -12.07 -8.92
CA MET A 172 7.72 -11.15 -10.06
C MET A 172 6.95 -9.90 -9.67
N SER A 173 7.46 -8.73 -10.02
CA SER A 173 6.77 -7.46 -9.80
C SER A 173 6.92 -6.53 -11.01
N ASN A 174 5.84 -5.79 -11.27
CA ASN A 174 5.84 -4.64 -12.16
C ASN A 174 5.33 -3.44 -11.38
N ASN A 175 6.11 -2.36 -11.34
CA ASN A 175 5.77 -1.15 -10.63
C ASN A 175 5.95 0.05 -11.54
N GLU A 176 4.91 0.87 -11.64
CA GLU A 176 4.92 2.17 -12.29
C GLU A 176 4.72 3.23 -11.22
N THR A 177 5.63 4.16 -11.09
CA THR A 177 5.56 5.23 -10.09
C THR A 177 5.73 6.58 -10.78
N LEU A 178 4.82 7.50 -10.48
CA LEU A 178 4.93 8.90 -10.86
C LEU A 178 4.92 9.75 -9.58
N HIS A 179 6.02 10.46 -9.36
CA HIS A 179 6.13 11.43 -8.29
C HIS A 179 6.49 12.79 -8.88
N SER A 180 5.67 13.77 -8.61
CA SER A 180 5.89 15.17 -9.01
C SER A 180 5.48 16.11 -7.89
N TYR A 181 6.06 17.29 -7.87
CA TYR A 181 5.75 18.34 -6.92
C TYR A 181 5.95 19.70 -7.56
N ASP A 182 5.28 20.68 -7.03
CA ASP A 182 5.51 22.07 -7.36
C ASP A 182 6.82 22.53 -6.69
N SER A 183 7.78 22.99 -7.49
CA SER A 183 9.14 23.28 -7.01
C SER A 183 9.23 24.56 -6.19
N ASP A 184 8.31 25.50 -6.36
CA ASP A 184 8.24 26.74 -5.63
C ASP A 184 7.08 26.83 -4.62
N TRP A 185 6.19 25.80 -4.60
CA TRP A 185 5.03 25.65 -3.72
C TRP A 185 4.04 26.82 -3.75
N GLY A 186 4.05 27.60 -4.81
CA GLY A 186 3.23 28.78 -4.95
C GLY A 186 3.02 29.17 -6.40
N ASN A 187 2.87 30.46 -6.61
CA ASN A 187 2.83 31.06 -7.92
C ASN A 187 3.73 32.29 -7.97
N TYR A 188 3.97 32.79 -9.18
CA TYR A 188 4.85 33.95 -9.36
C TYR A 188 4.39 35.17 -8.55
N ASP A 189 3.10 35.46 -8.49
CA ASP A 189 2.55 36.61 -7.75
C ASP A 189 2.76 36.44 -6.24
N PHE A 190 2.63 35.23 -5.71
CA PHE A 190 2.93 34.93 -4.32
C PHE A 190 4.35 35.32 -3.94
N TRP A 191 5.34 34.96 -4.75
CA TRP A 191 6.74 35.26 -4.47
C TRP A 191 7.09 36.75 -4.58
N LEU A 192 6.41 37.49 -5.45
CA LEU A 192 6.58 38.92 -5.57
C LEU A 192 6.13 39.70 -4.31
N ASP A 193 5.15 39.16 -3.58
CA ASP A 193 4.67 39.78 -2.34
C ASP A 193 5.62 39.55 -1.14
N TYR A 194 6.61 38.69 -1.29
CA TYR A 194 7.60 38.33 -0.26
C TYR A 194 8.99 38.93 -0.51
N GLU A 195 9.21 39.66 -1.58
CA GLU A 195 10.43 40.45 -1.82
C GLU A 195 10.30 41.84 -1.16
#